data_a979e7ecf2bfcc1a58d54264f3b563a6
#
_entry.id   a979e7ecf2bfcc1a58d54264f3b563a6
#
_cell.length_a   1.000
_cell.length_b   1.000
_cell.length_c   1.000
_cell.angle_alpha   90.00
_cell.angle_beta   90.00
_cell.angle_gamma   90.00
#
_symmetry.space_group_name_H-M   'P 1'
#
loop_
_entity.id
_entity.type
_entity.pdbx_description
1 polymer ?
#
loop_
_entity_poly.entity_id
_entity_poly.type
_entity_poly.pdbx_seq_one_letter_code
_entity_poly.pdbx_strand_id
1 'polypeptide(L)'
;DCALEAADMNMDGIINIQDLISLVNAILGTARSANVEGKANIEYITSGEDMLVQIDSEVEIAGIQISFFNTSSVDIELKDNSHITQASNYQDGIHRYLAYSIFNTPFDSRTPEIFIKSAGSLNLDDIEIIVADINGNALPLSKAQGTDIVHSNNFEISKLSPNPFNPSTQISFNLPL
;
A
#
# COMPACT_ATOMS: atom_id res chain seq x y z
N ASP A 1 -29.47 -3.10 -11.99
CA ASP A 1 -29.24 -1.87 -12.78
C ASP A 1 -28.18 -2.20 -13.83
N CYS A 2 -28.54 -2.13 -15.13
CA CYS A 2 -27.68 -2.53 -16.27
C CYS A 2 -26.26 -1.90 -16.23
N ALA A 3 -26.12 -0.73 -15.61
CA ALA A 3 -24.82 -0.07 -15.50
C ALA A 3 -23.89 -0.79 -14.53
N LEU A 4 -24.40 -1.33 -13.44
CA LEU A 4 -23.62 -2.09 -12.48
C LEU A 4 -23.22 -3.46 -13.04
N GLU A 5 -24.15 -4.13 -13.73
CA GLU A 5 -23.85 -5.40 -14.40
C GLU A 5 -22.79 -5.25 -15.52
N ALA A 6 -22.77 -4.10 -16.19
CA ALA A 6 -21.77 -3.82 -17.22
C ALA A 6 -20.38 -3.45 -16.66
N ALA A 7 -20.32 -3.04 -15.40
CA ALA A 7 -19.06 -2.68 -14.75
C ALA A 7 -18.38 -3.90 -14.09
N ASP A 8 -19.12 -4.96 -13.82
CA ASP A 8 -18.60 -6.23 -13.30
C ASP A 8 -18.02 -7.07 -14.47
N MET A 9 -16.77 -6.80 -14.78
CA MET A 9 -16.07 -7.37 -15.93
C MET A 9 -15.69 -8.83 -15.75
N ASN A 10 -15.47 -9.25 -14.52
CA ASN A 10 -15.10 -10.63 -14.17
C ASN A 10 -16.30 -11.50 -13.75
N MET A 11 -17.50 -10.89 -13.61
CA MET A 11 -18.78 -11.52 -13.24
C MET A 11 -18.75 -12.19 -11.85
N ASP A 12 -18.01 -11.62 -10.90
CA ASP A 12 -17.94 -12.14 -9.52
C ASP A 12 -19.00 -11.51 -8.60
N GLY A 13 -19.74 -10.53 -9.08
CA GLY A 13 -20.80 -9.81 -8.37
C GLY A 13 -20.29 -8.63 -7.53
N ILE A 14 -19.00 -8.31 -7.57
CA ILE A 14 -18.38 -7.26 -6.78
C ILE A 14 -17.59 -6.30 -7.68
N ILE A 15 -18.03 -5.06 -7.79
CA ILE A 15 -17.30 -4.05 -8.58
C ILE A 15 -16.10 -3.53 -7.77
N ASN A 16 -14.90 -3.81 -8.23
CA ASN A 16 -13.66 -3.45 -7.56
C ASN A 16 -12.50 -3.21 -8.56
N ILE A 17 -11.25 -3.17 -8.05
CA ILE A 17 -10.05 -2.93 -8.85
C ILE A 17 -9.80 -3.99 -9.93
N GLN A 18 -10.27 -5.23 -9.73
CA GLN A 18 -10.12 -6.32 -10.69
C GLN A 18 -10.86 -6.02 -11.99
N ASP A 19 -12.09 -5.49 -11.87
CA ASP A 19 -12.91 -5.10 -13.02
C ASP A 19 -12.27 -3.97 -13.80
N LEU A 20 -11.67 -3.01 -13.08
CA LEU A 20 -10.99 -1.89 -13.71
C LEU A 20 -9.79 -2.37 -14.54
N ILE A 21 -8.96 -3.27 -13.99
CA ILE A 21 -7.83 -3.84 -14.74
C ILE A 21 -8.31 -4.72 -15.90
N SER A 22 -9.38 -5.50 -15.70
CA SER A 22 -10.00 -6.30 -16.75
C SER A 22 -10.54 -5.43 -17.89
N LEU A 23 -11.17 -4.29 -17.57
CA LEU A 23 -11.62 -3.30 -18.54
C LEU A 23 -10.45 -2.68 -19.32
N VAL A 24 -9.38 -2.28 -18.63
CA VAL A 24 -8.17 -1.77 -19.27
C VAL A 24 -7.59 -2.80 -20.24
N ASN A 25 -7.50 -4.06 -19.83
CA ASN A 25 -7.02 -5.14 -20.68
C ASN A 25 -7.90 -5.36 -21.92
N ALA A 26 -9.22 -5.28 -21.75
CA ALA A 26 -10.17 -5.40 -22.85
C ALA A 26 -10.02 -4.25 -23.86
N ILE A 27 -9.85 -3.01 -23.39
CA ILE A 27 -9.66 -1.83 -24.24
C ILE A 27 -8.33 -1.89 -25.01
N LEU A 28 -7.25 -2.30 -24.34
CA LEU A 28 -5.91 -2.40 -24.92
C LEU A 28 -5.72 -3.64 -25.79
N GLY A 29 -6.66 -4.59 -25.79
CA GLY A 29 -6.54 -5.86 -26.48
C GLY A 29 -5.44 -6.77 -25.90
N THR A 30 -5.08 -6.55 -24.64
CA THR A 30 -4.03 -7.29 -23.92
C THR A 30 -4.60 -8.41 -23.04
N ALA A 31 -5.89 -8.74 -23.20
CA ALA A 31 -6.54 -9.80 -22.43
C ALA A 31 -5.71 -11.10 -22.49
N ARG A 32 -5.01 -11.40 -21.42
CA ARG A 32 -4.20 -12.60 -21.27
C ARG A 32 -4.96 -13.61 -20.45
N SER A 33 -5.23 -14.76 -21.02
CA SER A 33 -5.85 -15.91 -20.36
C SER A 33 -4.80 -16.74 -19.64
N ALA A 34 -4.03 -16.16 -18.73
CA ALA A 34 -3.12 -16.91 -17.88
C ALA A 34 -3.51 -16.67 -16.42
N ASN A 35 -3.94 -17.73 -15.74
CA ASN A 35 -3.96 -17.70 -14.28
C ASN A 35 -2.50 -17.56 -13.82
N VAL A 36 -2.12 -16.37 -13.40
CA VAL A 36 -0.84 -16.17 -12.72
C VAL A 36 -1.08 -16.59 -11.26
N GLU A 37 -0.53 -17.74 -10.90
CA GLU A 37 -0.50 -18.16 -9.50
C GLU A 37 0.55 -17.31 -8.77
N GLY A 38 0.09 -16.46 -7.85
CA GLY A 38 0.93 -15.63 -7.00
C GLY A 38 0.15 -15.17 -5.79
N LYS A 39 0.87 -14.69 -4.80
CA LYS A 39 0.29 -14.12 -3.58
C LYS A 39 1.03 -12.84 -3.23
N ALA A 40 0.45 -12.05 -2.34
CA ALA A 40 1.11 -10.89 -1.77
C ALA A 40 1.00 -10.89 -0.25
N ASN A 41 2.04 -10.37 0.40
CA ASN A 41 2.09 -10.14 1.83
C ASN A 41 1.87 -8.65 2.09
N ILE A 42 1.10 -8.32 3.11
CA ILE A 42 0.88 -6.93 3.52
C ILE A 42 1.48 -6.75 4.90
N GLU A 43 2.34 -5.74 5.02
CA GLU A 43 2.90 -5.29 6.29
C GLU A 43 2.43 -3.87 6.58
N TYR A 44 1.98 -3.64 7.82
CA TYR A 44 1.62 -2.32 8.33
C TYR A 44 2.72 -1.85 9.26
N ILE A 45 3.34 -0.74 8.94
CA ILE A 45 4.43 -0.14 9.73
C ILE A 45 3.93 1.19 10.24
N THR A 46 3.75 1.33 11.56
CA THR A 46 3.30 2.57 12.19
C THR A 46 4.47 3.42 12.64
N SER A 47 4.39 4.73 12.43
CA SER A 47 5.36 5.71 12.88
C SER A 47 4.64 6.94 13.43
N GLY A 48 4.45 7.00 14.74
CA GLY A 48 3.63 8.03 15.38
C GLY A 48 2.17 7.95 14.94
N GLU A 49 1.67 9.00 14.30
CA GLU A 49 0.30 9.06 13.76
C GLU A 49 0.20 8.60 12.29
N ASP A 50 1.32 8.31 11.66
CA ASP A 50 1.36 7.89 10.26
C ASP A 50 1.52 6.37 10.15
N MET A 51 1.09 5.83 9.02
CA MET A 51 1.22 4.41 8.70
C MET A 51 1.76 4.22 7.28
N LEU A 52 2.69 3.29 7.14
CA LEU A 52 3.15 2.77 5.86
C LEU A 52 2.51 1.40 5.64
N VAL A 53 1.84 1.24 4.53
CA VAL A 53 1.39 -0.06 4.02
C VAL A 53 2.39 -0.51 2.97
N GLN A 54 3.13 -1.57 3.27
CA GLN A 54 4.05 -2.21 2.33
C GLN A 54 3.43 -3.49 1.80
N ILE A 55 3.42 -3.65 0.48
CA ILE A 55 2.89 -4.83 -0.19
C ILE A 55 4.06 -5.53 -0.85
N ASP A 56 4.32 -6.79 -0.47
CA ASP A 56 5.36 -7.63 -1.10
C ASP A 56 4.69 -8.71 -1.95
N SER A 57 4.83 -8.61 -3.27
CA SER A 57 4.15 -9.47 -4.23
C SER A 57 5.11 -10.41 -4.97
N GLU A 58 4.69 -11.66 -5.13
CA GLU A 58 5.41 -12.64 -5.93
C GLU A 58 5.32 -12.36 -7.45
N VAL A 59 4.30 -11.63 -7.86
CA VAL A 59 3.99 -11.33 -9.27
C VAL A 59 3.82 -9.82 -9.50
N GLU A 60 3.77 -9.43 -10.76
CA GLU A 60 3.58 -8.04 -11.16
C GLU A 60 2.17 -7.55 -10.79
N ILE A 61 2.11 -6.37 -10.19
CA ILE A 61 0.88 -5.69 -9.76
C ILE A 61 0.50 -4.65 -10.80
N ALA A 62 -0.79 -4.60 -11.17
CA ALA A 62 -1.36 -3.54 -12.02
C ALA A 62 -2.40 -2.70 -11.30
N GLY A 63 -2.93 -3.15 -10.16
CA GLY A 63 -3.93 -2.42 -9.41
C GLY A 63 -3.92 -2.71 -7.92
N ILE A 64 -4.18 -1.67 -7.12
CA ILE A 64 -4.35 -1.74 -5.67
C ILE A 64 -5.60 -0.94 -5.32
N GLN A 65 -6.47 -1.53 -4.51
CA GLN A 65 -7.58 -0.85 -3.86
C GLN A 65 -7.41 -0.95 -2.35
N ILE A 66 -7.58 0.17 -1.65
CA ILE A 66 -7.67 0.20 -0.20
C ILE A 66 -9.00 0.86 0.18
N SER A 67 -9.79 0.16 0.97
CA SER A 67 -11.04 0.66 1.52
C SER A 67 -10.89 0.80 3.03
N PHE A 68 -11.18 2.00 3.53
CA PHE A 68 -11.17 2.32 4.95
C PHE A 68 -12.62 2.51 5.38
N PHE A 69 -13.07 1.67 6.30
CA PHE A 69 -14.42 1.70 6.84
C PHE A 69 -14.46 2.50 8.14
N ASN A 70 -15.64 3.05 8.48
CA ASN A 70 -15.88 3.76 9.74
C ASN A 70 -14.89 4.89 10.04
N THR A 71 -14.41 5.57 9.01
CA THR A 71 -13.38 6.60 9.15
C THR A 71 -13.81 7.92 8.50
N SER A 72 -13.05 8.97 8.75
CA SER A 72 -13.06 10.19 7.95
C SER A 72 -12.16 10.03 6.72
N SER A 73 -12.15 11.02 5.84
CA SER A 73 -11.19 11.04 4.73
C SER A 73 -9.75 10.99 5.26
N VAL A 74 -8.92 10.14 4.68
CA VAL A 74 -7.49 9.99 5.00
C VAL A 74 -6.63 10.51 3.85
N ASP A 75 -5.46 11.04 4.16
CA ASP A 75 -4.47 11.47 3.16
C ASP A 75 -3.57 10.29 2.82
N ILE A 76 -3.60 9.87 1.55
CA ILE A 76 -2.92 8.66 1.08
C ILE A 76 -2.03 9.02 -0.11
N GLU A 77 -0.81 8.53 -0.09
CA GLU A 77 0.19 8.76 -1.12
C GLU A 77 0.92 7.46 -1.48
N LEU A 78 0.88 7.08 -2.76
CA LEU A 78 1.74 6.03 -3.31
C LEU A 78 3.05 6.67 -3.78
N LYS A 79 4.16 6.14 -3.30
CA LYS A 79 5.50 6.66 -3.59
C LYS A 79 6.08 6.04 -4.86
N ASP A 80 6.84 6.86 -5.60
CA ASP A 80 7.72 6.42 -6.70
C ASP A 80 7.05 5.63 -7.85
N ASN A 81 5.79 5.98 -8.19
CA ASN A 81 5.07 5.35 -9.30
C ASN A 81 4.39 6.39 -10.19
N SER A 82 5.17 7.16 -10.93
CA SER A 82 4.69 8.31 -11.72
C SER A 82 3.74 7.93 -12.88
N HIS A 83 3.74 6.68 -13.34
CA HIS A 83 2.87 6.17 -14.40
C HIS A 83 1.59 5.52 -13.86
N ILE A 84 1.46 5.39 -12.54
CA ILE A 84 0.29 4.84 -11.89
C ILE A 84 -0.72 5.95 -11.61
N THR A 85 -1.94 5.75 -12.07
CA THR A 85 -3.06 6.65 -11.79
C THR A 85 -3.56 6.40 -10.38
N GLN A 86 -3.71 7.48 -9.62
CA GLN A 86 -4.26 7.44 -8.27
C GLN A 86 -5.60 8.16 -8.23
N ALA A 87 -6.57 7.59 -7.56
CA ALA A 87 -7.88 8.18 -7.33
C ALA A 87 -8.39 7.84 -5.94
N SER A 88 -9.09 8.76 -5.30
CA SER A 88 -9.76 8.47 -4.03
C SER A 88 -11.15 9.09 -3.99
N ASN A 89 -12.03 8.44 -3.26
CA ASN A 89 -13.39 8.91 -3.01
C ASN A 89 -13.79 8.58 -1.58
N TYR A 90 -14.42 9.54 -0.92
CA TYR A 90 -15.02 9.36 0.39
C TYR A 90 -16.53 9.48 0.28
N GLN A 91 -17.25 8.43 0.63
CA GLN A 91 -18.70 8.39 0.59
C GLN A 91 -19.23 7.44 1.67
N ASP A 92 -20.27 7.84 2.36
CA ASP A 92 -21.03 7.02 3.33
C ASP A 92 -20.16 6.37 4.43
N GLY A 93 -19.13 7.11 4.92
CA GLY A 93 -18.21 6.62 5.95
C GLY A 93 -17.14 5.66 5.43
N ILE A 94 -17.03 5.50 4.12
CA ILE A 94 -16.02 4.67 3.47
C ILE A 94 -15.12 5.55 2.62
N HIS A 95 -13.82 5.52 2.88
CA HIS A 95 -12.82 6.11 2.01
C HIS A 95 -12.19 5.01 1.15
N ARG A 96 -12.38 5.09 -0.17
CA ARG A 96 -11.75 4.19 -1.13
C ARG A 96 -10.62 4.90 -1.85
N TYR A 97 -9.47 4.25 -1.86
CA TYR A 97 -8.30 4.66 -2.61
C TYR A 97 -7.99 3.61 -3.66
N LEU A 98 -7.69 4.06 -4.88
CA LEU A 98 -7.34 3.24 -6.03
C LEU A 98 -5.99 3.70 -6.58
N ALA A 99 -5.10 2.78 -6.84
CA ALA A 99 -3.89 3.00 -7.61
C ALA A 99 -3.81 1.95 -8.73
N TYR A 100 -3.76 2.38 -9.99
CA TYR A 100 -3.88 1.47 -11.11
C TYR A 100 -3.16 1.97 -12.37
N SER A 101 -2.77 1.04 -13.23
CA SER A 101 -2.20 1.32 -14.53
C SER A 101 -3.28 1.38 -15.62
N ILE A 102 -3.36 2.49 -16.34
CA ILE A 102 -4.24 2.63 -17.50
C ILE A 102 -3.61 2.09 -18.80
N PHE A 103 -2.33 1.71 -18.76
CA PHE A 103 -1.59 1.18 -19.91
C PHE A 103 -1.20 -0.29 -19.73
N ASN A 104 -1.74 -0.95 -18.71
CA ASN A 104 -1.35 -2.30 -18.30
C ASN A 104 0.18 -2.46 -18.07
N THR A 105 0.84 -1.39 -17.68
CA THR A 105 2.23 -1.40 -17.24
C THR A 105 2.22 -1.68 -15.73
N PRO A 106 2.94 -2.70 -15.25
CA PRO A 106 2.95 -3.00 -13.83
C PRO A 106 3.56 -1.86 -13.01
N PHE A 107 3.36 -1.88 -11.72
CA PHE A 107 4.06 -1.01 -10.79
C PHE A 107 5.57 -1.20 -10.93
N ASP A 108 6.35 -0.13 -10.72
CA ASP A 108 7.82 -0.15 -10.86
C ASP A 108 8.48 -1.14 -9.89
N SER A 109 7.82 -1.40 -8.77
CA SER A 109 8.28 -2.33 -7.75
C SER A 109 7.21 -3.40 -7.46
N ARG A 110 7.65 -4.62 -7.12
CA ARG A 110 6.78 -5.64 -6.53
C ARG A 110 6.50 -5.38 -5.04
N THR A 111 7.17 -4.36 -4.49
CA THR A 111 6.99 -3.91 -3.10
C THR A 111 6.57 -2.43 -3.08
N PRO A 112 5.37 -2.07 -3.62
CA PRO A 112 4.89 -0.70 -3.54
C PRO A 112 4.67 -0.27 -2.09
N GLU A 113 4.98 0.99 -1.82
CA GLU A 113 4.85 1.63 -0.53
C GLU A 113 3.75 2.69 -0.57
N ILE A 114 2.77 2.56 0.30
CA ILE A 114 1.62 3.47 0.40
C ILE A 114 1.66 4.14 1.77
N PHE A 115 1.81 5.45 1.77
CA PHE A 115 1.82 6.26 2.98
C PHE A 115 0.42 6.75 3.30
N ILE A 116 0.02 6.58 4.56
CA ILE A 116 -1.26 7.04 5.11
C ILE A 116 -0.92 7.99 6.25
N LYS A 117 -1.24 9.28 6.05
CA LYS A 117 -1.00 10.32 7.05
C LYS A 117 -2.14 10.39 8.04
N SER A 118 -1.80 10.69 9.30
CA SER A 118 -2.79 10.81 10.39
C SER A 118 -3.60 9.54 10.60
N ALA A 119 -2.97 8.38 10.41
CA ALA A 119 -3.59 7.06 10.55
C ALA A 119 -3.82 6.63 12.01
N GLY A 120 -3.38 7.41 12.99
CA GLY A 120 -3.34 7.03 14.41
C GLY A 120 -4.69 6.67 15.04
N SER A 121 -5.81 6.97 14.36
CA SER A 121 -7.16 6.56 14.76
C SER A 121 -7.73 5.39 13.93
N LEU A 122 -6.98 4.88 12.95
CA LEU A 122 -7.43 3.80 12.09
C LEU A 122 -7.29 2.46 12.81
N ASN A 123 -8.37 1.67 12.77
CA ASN A 123 -8.29 0.28 13.19
C ASN A 123 -7.93 -0.59 11.97
N LEU A 124 -6.93 -1.44 12.09
CA LEU A 124 -6.50 -2.32 11.01
C LEU A 124 -7.59 -3.29 10.54
N ASP A 125 -8.55 -3.61 11.42
CA ASP A 125 -9.71 -4.44 11.08
C ASP A 125 -10.72 -3.70 10.17
N ASP A 126 -10.67 -2.37 10.15
CA ASP A 126 -11.48 -1.52 9.28
C ASP A 126 -10.79 -1.21 7.95
N ILE A 127 -9.67 -1.88 7.63
CA ILE A 127 -8.93 -1.72 6.38
C ILE A 127 -9.05 -2.98 5.53
N GLU A 128 -9.62 -2.83 4.34
CA GLU A 128 -9.65 -3.87 3.32
C GLU A 128 -8.71 -3.50 2.17
N ILE A 129 -7.88 -4.45 1.75
CA ILE A 129 -6.96 -4.27 0.63
C ILE A 129 -7.23 -5.34 -0.40
N ILE A 130 -7.30 -4.93 -1.68
CA ILE A 130 -7.35 -5.81 -2.84
C ILE A 130 -6.16 -5.46 -3.71
N VAL A 131 -5.37 -6.46 -4.08
CA VAL A 131 -4.25 -6.33 -5.02
C VAL A 131 -4.56 -7.14 -6.25
N ALA A 132 -4.50 -6.52 -7.42
CA ALA A 132 -4.74 -7.16 -8.71
C ALA A 132 -3.44 -7.30 -9.50
N ASP A 133 -3.22 -8.47 -10.10
CA ASP A 133 -2.15 -8.72 -11.05
C ASP A 133 -2.41 -8.01 -12.39
N ILE A 134 -1.49 -8.12 -13.33
CA ILE A 134 -1.60 -7.53 -14.68
C ILE A 134 -2.75 -8.12 -15.51
N ASN A 135 -3.33 -9.24 -15.11
CA ASN A 135 -4.46 -9.86 -15.79
C ASN A 135 -5.81 -9.48 -15.17
N GLY A 136 -5.81 -8.79 -14.02
CA GLY A 136 -7.00 -8.43 -13.27
C GLY A 136 -7.44 -9.48 -12.24
N ASN A 137 -6.60 -10.49 -11.95
CA ASN A 137 -6.91 -11.46 -10.91
C ASN A 137 -6.53 -10.91 -9.54
N ALA A 138 -7.38 -11.08 -8.52
CA ALA A 138 -7.02 -10.79 -7.15
C ALA A 138 -5.94 -11.73 -6.65
N LEU A 139 -4.92 -11.17 -6.03
CA LEU A 139 -3.90 -11.97 -5.36
C LEU A 139 -4.40 -12.37 -3.97
N PRO A 140 -4.23 -13.65 -3.57
CA PRO A 140 -4.40 -14.05 -2.18
C PRO A 140 -3.47 -13.25 -1.29
N LEU A 141 -4.01 -12.66 -0.22
CA LEU A 141 -3.26 -11.80 0.69
C LEU A 141 -3.01 -12.50 2.02
N SER A 142 -1.76 -12.44 2.49
CA SER A 142 -1.42 -12.68 3.89
C SER A 142 -1.12 -11.36 4.57
N LYS A 143 -1.71 -11.16 5.76
CA LYS A 143 -1.47 -9.96 6.58
C LYS A 143 -0.44 -10.33 7.64
N ALA A 144 0.72 -9.68 7.64
CA ALA A 144 1.60 -9.64 8.80
C ALA A 144 1.01 -8.60 9.76
N GLN A 145 0.83 -8.96 11.03
CA GLN A 145 0.50 -7.97 12.05
C GLN A 145 1.69 -7.01 12.16
N GLY A 146 1.40 -5.72 12.06
CA GLY A 146 2.41 -4.69 12.07
C GLY A 146 3.30 -4.78 13.29
N THR A 147 4.58 -4.74 13.06
CA THR A 147 5.53 -4.40 14.09
C THR A 147 5.41 -2.91 14.34
N ASP A 148 4.98 -2.51 15.54
CA ASP A 148 5.21 -1.16 16.02
C ASP A 148 6.72 -0.92 15.95
N ILE A 149 7.17 -0.22 14.91
CA ILE A 149 8.50 0.36 14.95
C ILE A 149 8.40 1.50 15.95
N VAL A 150 8.66 1.17 17.21
CA VAL A 150 8.96 2.19 18.19
C VAL A 150 10.28 2.81 17.74
N HIS A 151 10.21 3.80 16.87
CA HIS A 151 11.32 4.71 16.70
C HIS A 151 11.49 5.40 18.04
N SER A 152 12.37 4.88 18.87
CA SER A 152 12.89 5.67 19.97
C SER A 152 13.69 6.79 19.34
N ASN A 153 13.04 7.93 19.11
CA ASN A 153 13.67 9.16 18.62
C ASN A 153 14.66 9.75 19.63
N ASN A 154 15.07 8.99 20.60
CA ASN A 154 16.05 9.39 21.58
C ASN A 154 17.45 8.96 21.15
N PHE A 155 18.09 9.87 20.42
CA PHE A 155 19.54 9.89 20.34
C PHE A 155 20.07 10.17 21.75
N GLU A 156 20.62 9.17 22.41
CA GLU A 156 21.37 9.37 23.65
C GLU A 156 22.85 9.33 23.35
N ILE A 157 23.52 10.45 23.65
CA ILE A 157 24.98 10.46 23.75
C ILE A 157 25.34 9.84 25.08
N SER A 158 25.75 8.58 25.06
CA SER A 158 26.02 7.81 26.28
C SER A 158 27.35 8.17 26.93
N LYS A 159 28.32 8.68 26.16
CA LYS A 159 29.62 9.04 26.71
C LYS A 159 30.39 9.99 25.80
N LEU A 160 30.98 11.01 26.42
CA LEU A 160 32.02 11.89 25.87
C LEU A 160 33.27 11.74 26.74
N SER A 161 34.38 11.23 26.19
CA SER A 161 35.61 11.06 26.97
C SER A 161 36.83 11.13 26.07
N PRO A 162 37.90 11.88 26.47
CA PRO A 162 37.91 12.83 27.59
C PRO A 162 37.17 14.13 27.28
N ASN A 163 36.61 14.75 28.32
CA ASN A 163 36.00 16.08 28.22
C ASN A 163 36.52 16.96 29.35
N PRO A 164 37.28 18.06 29.09
CA PRO A 164 37.64 18.57 27.74
C PRO A 164 38.55 17.62 26.97
N PHE A 165 38.48 17.66 25.63
CA PHE A 165 39.29 16.80 24.74
C PHE A 165 40.78 17.16 24.74
N ASN A 166 41.66 16.13 24.61
CA ASN A 166 43.12 16.33 24.51
C ASN A 166 43.79 15.07 23.91
N PRO A 167 44.32 15.08 22.70
CA PRO A 167 44.01 15.88 21.52
C PRO A 167 42.78 15.34 20.73
N SER A 168 42.15 14.31 21.19
CA SER A 168 40.95 13.68 20.60
C SER A 168 39.94 13.31 21.67
N THR A 169 38.67 13.20 21.27
CA THR A 169 37.60 12.68 22.13
C THR A 169 36.85 11.55 21.43
N GLN A 170 36.37 10.60 22.16
CA GLN A 170 35.51 9.54 21.68
C GLN A 170 34.06 9.87 22.04
N ILE A 171 33.18 9.80 21.04
CA ILE A 171 31.74 9.96 21.20
C ILE A 171 31.12 8.59 21.04
N SER A 172 30.42 8.12 22.07
CA SER A 172 29.62 6.91 22.02
C SER A 172 28.14 7.30 22.00
N PHE A 173 27.41 6.76 21.06
CA PHE A 173 25.97 6.99 20.93
C PHE A 173 25.26 5.68 20.61
N ASN A 174 24.03 5.59 21.04
CA ASN A 174 23.14 4.49 20.69
C ASN A 174 22.30 4.90 19.49
N LEU A 175 22.30 4.07 18.45
CA LEU A 175 21.39 4.21 17.33
C LEU A 175 20.10 3.46 17.67
N PRO A 176 18.92 4.05 17.42
CA PRO A 176 17.70 3.26 17.44
C PRO A 176 17.81 2.19 16.36
N LEU A 177 17.38 0.98 16.70
CA LEU A 177 17.28 -0.17 15.77
C LEU A 177 16.02 -0.04 14.95
#